data_48f7e95435531ae7978dac7a930d5911
#
_entry.id   48f7e95435531ae7978dac7a930d5911
#
_cell.length_a   1.000
_cell.length_b   1.000
_cell.length_c   1.000
_cell.angle_alpha   90.00
_cell.angle_beta   90.00
_cell.angle_gamma   90.00
#
_symmetry.space_group_name_H-M   'P 1'
#
loop_
_entity.id
_entity.type
_entity.pdbx_description
1 polymer ?
#
loop_
_entity_poly.entity_id
_entity_poly.type
_entity_poly.pdbx_seq_one_letter_code
_entity_poly.pdbx_strand_id
1 'polypeptide(L)'
;MSTAAAATTTEAPSTTQTQSNYRLPSDMTIKHACKIAIVEDKPIILDYWSASLDNKALIGIRDNKEKLLVKSEEEYTSPISKFYKSNSEYIIVTENSIYLVSSDIPNRNIS
;
A
#
# COMPACT_ATOMS: atom_id res chain seq x y z
N MET A 1 11.19 4.64 -26.98
CA MET A 1 10.54 4.36 -26.88
C MET A 1 10.04 4.34 -26.89
N SER A 2 10.29 4.66 -26.69
CA SER A 2 9.38 4.50 -26.62
C SER A 2 8.89 4.48 -26.47
N THR A 3 9.05 4.88 -26.26
CA THR A 3 8.16 4.69 -26.08
C THR A 3 7.62 4.55 -25.79
N ALA A 4 7.92 4.90 -25.64
CA ALA A 4 7.06 4.62 -25.34
C ALA A 4 6.60 4.62 -25.00
N ALA A 5 6.86 4.93 -24.81
CA ALA A 5 6.09 4.72 -24.51
C ALA A 5 5.59 4.79 -24.24
N ALA A 6 5.80 5.09 -24.06
CA ALA A 6 4.96 4.93 -23.85
C ALA A 6 4.39 4.99 -23.65
N ALA A 7 4.58 5.25 -23.48
CA ALA A 7 3.66 5.11 -23.33
C ALA A 7 3.09 5.14 -23.11
N THR A 8 3.24 5.33 -22.90
CA THR A 8 2.35 5.14 -22.72
C THR A 8 1.69 4.99 -22.55
N THR A 9 1.76 5.19 -22.38
CA THR A 9 0.82 4.89 -22.22
C THR A 9 0.15 4.67 -22.06
N THR A 10 0.18 4.84 -21.93
CA THR A 10 -0.69 4.48 -21.77
C THR A 10 -1.43 4.31 -21.69
N GLU A 11 -1.57 4.38 -21.62
CA GLU A 11 -2.48 4.10 -21.51
C GLU A 11 -3.14 3.86 -21.19
N ALA A 12 -3.15 4.04 -21.10
CA ALA A 12 -4.00 3.72 -20.78
C ALA A 12 -4.67 3.73 -20.57
N PRO A 13 -4.95 3.73 -20.54
CA PRO A 13 -5.74 3.57 -20.30
C PRO A 13 -6.55 3.57 -20.06
N SER A 14 -6.83 3.70 -20.03
CA SER A 14 -7.68 3.53 -19.83
C SER A 14 -8.36 3.30 -19.49
N THR A 15 -8.48 3.27 -19.38
CA THR A 15 -9.17 2.85 -19.06
C THR A 15 -9.78 2.78 -18.45
N THR A 16 -9.86 2.84 -18.11
CA THR A 16 -10.47 2.65 -17.51
C THR A 16 -11.11 3.02 -16.86
N GLN A 17 -11.19 3.42 -16.61
CA GLN A 17 -11.89 3.78 -16.06
C GLN A 17 -12.93 3.92 -15.49
N THR A 18 -12.87 4.09 -15.46
CA THR A 18 -14.21 3.87 -15.04
C THR A 18 -14.41 3.74 -13.55
N GLN A 19 -13.46 3.23 -12.85
CA GLN A 19 -13.53 3.06 -11.42
C GLN A 19 -13.34 4.39 -10.74
N SER A 20 -14.38 4.91 -10.08
CA SER A 20 -14.34 6.24 -9.52
C SER A 20 -13.31 6.38 -8.40
N ASN A 21 -13.09 5.31 -7.62
CA ASN A 21 -12.16 5.36 -6.51
C ASN A 21 -10.81 4.74 -6.86
N TYR A 22 -10.61 4.42 -8.12
CA TYR A 22 -9.36 3.83 -8.56
C TYR A 22 -8.31 4.92 -8.75
N ARG A 23 -7.21 4.84 -8.02
CA ARG A 23 -6.09 5.74 -8.22
C ARG A 23 -4.80 5.04 -7.83
N LEU A 24 -3.70 5.61 -8.26
CA LEU A 24 -2.38 5.10 -7.91
C LEU A 24 -1.87 5.81 -6.67
N PRO A 25 -0.94 5.20 -5.96
CA PRO A 25 -0.21 5.93 -4.92
C PRO A 25 0.48 7.14 -5.56
N SER A 26 0.72 8.17 -4.77
CA SER A 26 1.37 9.36 -5.29
C SER A 26 2.81 9.05 -5.70
N ASP A 27 3.35 9.88 -6.61
CA ASP A 27 4.71 9.69 -7.10
C ASP A 27 5.73 9.70 -5.96
N MET A 28 5.57 10.58 -5.00
CA MET A 28 6.50 10.67 -3.88
C MET A 28 6.47 9.40 -3.05
N THR A 29 5.29 8.85 -2.81
CA THR A 29 5.15 7.61 -2.06
C THR A 29 5.81 6.44 -2.79
N ILE A 30 5.57 6.34 -4.10
CA ILE A 30 6.17 5.29 -4.91
C ILE A 30 7.69 5.41 -4.89
N LYS A 31 8.20 6.63 -5.01
CA LYS A 31 9.65 6.86 -5.01
C LYS A 31 10.27 6.42 -3.69
N HIS A 32 9.66 6.80 -2.57
CA HIS A 32 10.17 6.41 -1.26
C HIS A 32 10.09 4.90 -1.06
N ALA A 33 8.99 4.29 -1.48
CA ALA A 33 8.83 2.84 -1.35
C ALA A 33 9.88 2.10 -2.15
N CYS A 34 10.17 2.56 -3.37
CA CYS A 34 11.20 1.95 -4.20
C CYS A 34 12.58 2.03 -3.54
N LYS A 35 12.88 3.17 -2.91
CA LYS A 35 14.15 3.33 -2.22
C LYS A 35 14.26 2.33 -1.06
N ILE A 36 13.20 2.20 -0.28
CA ILE A 36 13.20 1.25 0.84
C ILE A 36 13.33 -0.18 0.30
N ALA A 37 12.63 -0.49 -0.79
CA ALA A 37 12.66 -1.82 -1.38
C ALA A 37 14.08 -2.21 -1.78
N ILE A 38 14.83 -1.27 -2.34
CA ILE A 38 16.20 -1.52 -2.75
C ILE A 38 17.11 -1.71 -1.54
N VAL A 39 16.98 -0.82 -0.56
CA VAL A 39 17.85 -0.84 0.63
C VAL A 39 17.61 -2.07 1.48
N GLU A 40 16.35 -2.49 1.64
CA GLU A 40 16.02 -3.61 2.51
C GLU A 40 15.81 -4.91 1.77
N ASP A 41 15.90 -4.87 0.44
CA ASP A 41 15.74 -6.06 -0.40
C ASP A 41 14.40 -6.75 -0.14
N LYS A 42 13.33 -5.95 -0.24
CA LYS A 42 11.98 -6.43 -0.01
C LYS A 42 11.07 -6.04 -1.17
N PRO A 43 10.12 -6.89 -1.54
CA PRO A 43 9.19 -6.55 -2.61
C PRO A 43 8.15 -5.54 -2.14
N ILE A 44 7.60 -4.80 -3.09
CA ILE A 44 6.47 -3.92 -2.85
C ILE A 44 5.22 -4.67 -3.28
N ILE A 45 4.27 -4.80 -2.36
CA ILE A 45 3.04 -5.56 -2.56
C ILE A 45 1.89 -4.56 -2.58
N LEU A 46 1.07 -4.61 -3.62
CA LEU A 46 -0.01 -3.65 -3.80
C LEU A 46 -1.40 -4.24 -3.60
N ASP A 47 -1.48 -5.46 -3.10
CA ASP A 47 -2.77 -6.12 -2.98
C ASP A 47 -3.64 -5.55 -1.85
N TYR A 48 -3.07 -4.73 -0.96
CA TYR A 48 -3.84 -4.02 0.04
C TYR A 48 -4.21 -2.61 -0.39
N TRP A 49 -3.67 -2.14 -1.50
CA TRP A 49 -3.87 -0.76 -1.93
C TRP A 49 -5.33 -0.46 -2.24
N SER A 50 -5.94 -1.25 -3.12
CA SER A 50 -7.34 -1.04 -3.49
C SER A 50 -8.27 -1.17 -2.29
N ALA A 51 -8.00 -2.17 -1.44
CA ALA A 51 -8.81 -2.35 -0.23
C ALA A 51 -8.75 -1.13 0.66
N SER A 52 -7.59 -0.48 0.75
CA SER A 52 -7.45 0.72 1.58
C SER A 52 -8.24 1.89 1.02
N LEU A 53 -8.40 1.96 -0.30
CA LEU A 53 -9.20 3.01 -0.90
C LEU A 53 -10.69 2.80 -0.67
N ASP A 54 -11.11 1.56 -0.48
CA ASP A 54 -12.51 1.20 -0.29
C ASP A 54 -12.88 1.04 1.17
N ASN A 55 -12.01 1.46 2.08
CA ASN A 55 -12.21 1.34 3.54
C ASN A 55 -12.34 -0.11 3.97
N LYS A 56 -11.65 -1.01 3.29
CA LYS A 56 -11.69 -2.44 3.58
C LYS A 56 -10.39 -2.94 4.18
N ALA A 57 -9.48 -2.02 4.52
CA ALA A 57 -8.24 -2.36 5.19
C ALA A 57 -8.15 -1.54 6.46
N LEU A 58 -7.43 -2.07 7.45
CA LEU A 58 -7.24 -1.34 8.70
C LEU A 58 -5.92 -1.76 9.31
N ILE A 59 -5.49 -1.00 10.31
CA ILE A 59 -4.32 -1.36 11.10
C ILE A 59 -4.85 -2.00 12.37
N GLY A 60 -4.59 -3.30 12.53
CA GLY A 60 -5.00 -4.04 13.71
C GLY A 60 -3.94 -3.95 14.79
N ILE A 61 -4.36 -3.68 16.02
CA ILE A 61 -3.47 -3.57 17.16
C ILE A 61 -3.78 -4.73 18.10
N ARG A 62 -2.77 -5.54 18.38
CA ARG A 62 -2.91 -6.69 19.28
C ARG A 62 -2.68 -6.28 20.72
N ASP A 63 -3.03 -7.17 21.63
CA ASP A 63 -2.85 -6.93 23.06
C ASP A 63 -1.40 -6.65 23.43
N ASN A 64 -0.46 -7.28 22.71
CA ASN A 64 0.97 -7.08 22.97
C ASN A 64 1.52 -5.85 22.29
N LYS A 65 0.64 -4.99 21.75
CA LYS A 65 0.98 -3.73 21.06
C LYS A 65 1.54 -3.93 19.67
N GLU A 66 1.61 -5.15 19.18
CA GLU A 66 1.99 -5.36 17.77
C GLU A 66 0.90 -4.83 16.85
N LYS A 67 1.32 -4.29 15.71
CA LYS A 67 0.40 -3.79 14.71
C LYS A 67 0.53 -4.61 13.44
N LEU A 68 -0.60 -4.90 12.83
CA LEU A 68 -0.66 -5.64 11.57
C LEU A 68 -1.51 -4.85 10.58
N LEU A 69 -1.26 -5.07 9.30
CA LEU A 69 -2.15 -4.57 8.27
C LEU A 69 -3.18 -5.66 8.01
N VAL A 70 -4.47 -5.34 8.11
CA VAL A 70 -5.55 -6.33 8.08
C VAL A 70 -6.53 -6.00 6.98
N LYS A 71 -6.92 -7.00 6.22
CA LYS A 71 -7.95 -6.87 5.19
C LYS A 71 -9.21 -7.63 5.59
N SER A 72 -9.06 -8.75 6.30
CA SER A 72 -10.19 -9.51 6.82
C SER A 72 -9.68 -10.34 7.99
N GLU A 73 -10.58 -11.09 8.62
CA GLU A 73 -10.17 -11.95 9.74
C GLU A 73 -9.17 -13.01 9.32
N GLU A 74 -9.16 -13.34 8.04
CA GLU A 74 -8.29 -14.39 7.53
C GLU A 74 -7.16 -13.88 6.69
N GLU A 75 -7.11 -12.58 6.44
CA GLU A 75 -6.12 -12.02 5.52
C GLU A 75 -5.46 -10.82 6.17
N TYR A 76 -4.25 -11.01 6.64
CA TYR A 76 -3.49 -9.96 7.34
C TYR A 76 -2.00 -10.24 7.17
N THR A 77 -1.19 -9.24 7.48
CA THR A 77 0.24 -9.33 7.28
C THR A 77 0.95 -9.76 8.56
N SER A 78 2.26 -10.00 8.44
CA SER A 78 3.14 -10.10 9.59
C SER A 78 3.14 -8.76 10.33
N PRO A 79 3.63 -8.75 11.58
CA PRO A 79 3.69 -7.49 12.31
C PRO A 79 4.46 -6.42 11.57
N ILE A 80 3.99 -5.18 11.71
CA ILE A 80 4.61 -4.03 11.08
C ILE A 80 5.90 -3.68 11.83
N SER A 81 7.01 -3.61 11.10
CA SER A 81 8.28 -3.24 11.71
C SER A 81 8.61 -1.77 11.54
N LYS A 82 8.19 -1.17 10.41
CA LYS A 82 8.42 0.24 10.15
C LYS A 82 7.18 0.84 9.51
N PHE A 83 6.95 2.09 9.79
CA PHE A 83 5.73 2.76 9.40
C PHE A 83 6.06 4.18 9.01
N TYR A 84 5.83 4.53 7.75
CA TYR A 84 6.11 5.86 7.24
C TYR A 84 4.85 6.47 6.65
N LYS A 85 4.70 7.77 6.79
CA LYS A 85 3.63 8.50 6.12
C LYS A 85 4.24 9.36 5.03
N SER A 86 3.65 9.31 3.84
CA SER A 86 4.10 10.08 2.69
C SER A 86 2.85 10.60 1.98
N ASN A 87 2.67 11.93 1.98
CA ASN A 87 1.45 12.56 1.44
C ASN A 87 0.23 11.99 2.18
N SER A 88 -0.72 11.45 1.46
CA SER A 88 -1.92 10.87 2.06
C SER A 88 -1.87 9.34 2.05
N GLU A 89 -0.67 8.77 2.09
CA GLU A 89 -0.50 7.32 2.09
C GLU A 89 0.45 6.90 3.19
N TYR A 90 0.37 5.62 3.54
CA TYR A 90 1.33 4.98 4.44
C TYR A 90 2.18 4.00 3.66
N ILE A 91 3.47 3.97 3.99
CA ILE A 91 4.38 2.93 3.55
C ILE A 91 4.60 2.03 4.76
N ILE A 92 4.16 0.80 4.66
CA ILE A 92 4.18 -0.13 5.79
C ILE A 92 5.17 -1.23 5.47
N VAL A 93 6.17 -1.39 6.34
CA VAL A 93 7.23 -2.38 6.13
C VAL A 93 7.05 -3.48 7.18
N THR A 94 6.91 -4.70 6.69
CA THR A 94 6.89 -5.87 7.55
C THR A 94 8.22 -6.61 7.40
N GLU A 95 8.34 -7.74 8.04
CA GLU A 95 9.54 -8.56 7.92
C GLU A 95 9.83 -8.94 6.48
N ASN A 96 8.79 -9.20 5.71
CA ASN A 96 8.93 -9.80 4.38
C ASN A 96 8.66 -8.85 3.23
N SER A 97 7.91 -7.80 3.44
CA SER A 97 7.37 -7.04 2.31
C SER A 97 7.10 -5.59 2.68
N ILE A 98 6.84 -4.79 1.66
CA ILE A 98 6.47 -3.39 1.81
C ILE A 98 5.06 -3.26 1.21
N TYR A 99 4.16 -2.60 1.96
CA TYR A 99 2.78 -2.39 1.52
C TYR A 99 2.50 -0.91 1.43
N LEU A 100 1.71 -0.53 0.43
CA LEU A 100 1.25 0.85 0.26
C LEU A 100 -0.25 0.89 0.49
N VAL A 101 -0.72 1.80 1.33
CA VAL A 101 -2.14 1.94 1.64
C VAL A 101 -2.46 3.41 1.84
N SER A 102 -3.75 3.74 1.73
CA SER A 102 -4.24 5.08 2.02
C SER A 102 -4.09 5.36 3.51
N SER A 103 -3.79 6.62 3.86
CA SER A 103 -3.68 7.00 5.26
C SER A 103 -5.05 7.15 5.92
N ASP A 104 -6.13 6.96 5.18
CA ASP A 104 -7.48 7.06 5.72
C ASP A 104 -7.93 5.80 6.45
N ILE A 105 -7.15 4.74 6.40
CA ILE A 105 -7.55 3.50 7.07
C ILE A 105 -7.52 3.66 8.58
N PRO A 106 -8.47 3.03 9.29
CA PRO A 106 -8.54 3.18 10.74
C PRO A 106 -7.61 2.25 11.48
N ASN A 107 -7.39 2.55 12.75
CA ASN A 107 -6.73 1.65 13.68
C ASN A 107 -7.80 0.98 14.52
N ARG A 108 -7.60 -0.29 14.86
CA ARG A 108 -8.59 -1.03 15.65
C ARG A 108 -7.89 -2.10 16.47
N ASN A 109 -8.32 -2.26 17.72
CA ASN A 109 -7.86 -3.38 18.54
C ASN A 109 -8.48 -4.66 18.02
N ILE A 110 -7.67 -5.72 17.86
CA ILE A 110 -8.13 -6.95 17.21
C ILE A 110 -7.94 -8.21 18.06
N SER A 111 -7.41 -8.11 19.27
CA SER A 111 -7.29 -9.34 20.06
C SER A 111 -7.51 -9.11 21.55
#